data_d4a6df07cb497385968805045dba2fd5
#
_entry.id   d4a6df07cb497385968805045dba2fd5
#
_cell.length_a   1.000
_cell.length_b   1.000
_cell.length_c   1.000
_cell.angle_alpha   90.00
_cell.angle_beta   90.00
_cell.angle_gamma   90.00
#
_symmetry.space_group_name_H-M   'P 1'
#
loop_
_entity.id
_entity.type
_entity.pdbx_description
1 polymer ?
#
loop_
_entity_poly.entity_id
_entity_poly.type
_entity_poly.pdbx_seq_one_letter_code
_entity_poly.pdbx_strand_id
1 'polypeptide(L)'
;MVSNDADRVSRRQLLRGTAVAASGGALSAPATADEPELSVMTRNLYVGVDLFRLFGADDRAGLRAVAGELLADLREHPFSARLDAIAGEIAAAGPDVVCLQEAALVRTRDPSEFDAVDDPGASEVLADLLSGLSAALSARGAAYEPRATLVTNDVEVPADGEDGPVDLRLTDRVAVLVRADLPTDASVATRFDAGVPVPVEDIDLTVRRGYAGADVAVGGRTARAVTTHLEPLSAPVRRAQAEELLGALPDDRPVAVGGDLNSVPGEGAYDLLRSDLGDAGAAAGSGSAGPTCCQEADLRNEASSLSRRVDAVLHRGTGRPTAVERVGEAPGDRVTADVGGETVRVWPSDHAGVVASLPLPAAPAATASPTVRTPSPTATDGTTPTGTPEESTPPASPEPQPGMGLLAALLAGGAAVGARLWGRRED
;
A
#
# COMPACT_ATOMS: atom_id res chain seq x y z
N MET A 1 -22.67 -36.62 20.94
CA MET A 1 -22.37 -36.82 19.51
C MET A 1 -21.13 -36.03 19.22
N VAL A 2 -20.15 -36.68 18.66
CA VAL A 2 -18.73 -36.34 18.73
C VAL A 2 -18.42 -35.15 17.82
N SER A 3 -17.75 -34.16 18.40
CA SER A 3 -17.07 -33.04 17.77
C SER A 3 -16.02 -33.53 16.79
N ASN A 4 -16.01 -32.98 15.58
CA ASN A 4 -14.98 -33.18 14.57
C ASN A 4 -14.22 -31.85 14.37
N ASP A 5 -13.35 -31.57 15.33
CA ASP A 5 -12.45 -30.41 15.32
C ASP A 5 -11.01 -30.94 15.28
N ALA A 6 -10.52 -31.26 14.10
CA ALA A 6 -9.12 -31.49 13.80
C ALA A 6 -8.96 -31.66 12.27
N ASP A 7 -8.51 -30.61 11.58
CA ASP A 7 -7.58 -30.71 10.45
C ASP A 7 -7.43 -29.34 9.76
N ARG A 8 -6.75 -28.42 10.41
CA ARG A 8 -6.03 -27.33 9.72
C ARG A 8 -4.59 -27.29 10.23
N VAL A 9 -3.86 -28.34 9.94
CA VAL A 9 -2.39 -28.33 10.09
C VAL A 9 -1.81 -27.52 8.92
N SER A 10 -1.16 -26.42 9.24
CA SER A 10 -0.44 -25.57 8.27
C SER A 10 0.48 -26.44 7.40
N ARG A 11 0.38 -26.29 6.07
CA ARG A 11 1.22 -27.00 5.08
C ARG A 11 2.73 -26.83 5.30
N ARG A 12 3.17 -25.85 6.08
CA ARG A 12 4.58 -25.67 6.47
C ARG A 12 5.12 -26.76 7.40
N GLN A 13 4.29 -27.50 8.14
CA GLN A 13 4.75 -28.58 9.04
C GLN A 13 4.92 -29.92 8.33
N LEU A 14 4.40 -30.11 7.13
CA LEU A 14 4.43 -31.40 6.40
C LEU A 14 5.72 -31.63 5.58
N LEU A 15 6.62 -30.65 5.48
CA LEU A 15 7.90 -30.80 4.75
C LEU A 15 9.12 -31.06 5.64
N ARG A 16 8.93 -31.25 6.95
CA ARG A 16 10.01 -31.61 7.87
C ARG A 16 9.78 -33.01 8.44
N GLY A 17 10.30 -34.02 7.73
CA GLY A 17 10.47 -35.33 8.35
C GLY A 17 10.18 -36.52 7.44
N THR A 18 11.22 -37.08 6.84
CA THR A 18 11.66 -38.48 6.98
C THR A 18 12.84 -38.70 6.04
N ALA A 19 14.04 -38.57 6.54
CA ALA A 19 15.23 -39.18 5.92
C ALA A 19 15.46 -40.53 6.57
N VAL A 20 15.23 -41.58 5.81
CA VAL A 20 15.66 -42.95 6.16
C VAL A 20 17.18 -43.06 5.91
N ALA A 21 17.92 -43.40 6.92
CA ALA A 21 19.36 -43.62 6.86
C ALA A 21 19.69 -44.81 5.95
N ALA A 22 20.42 -44.55 4.86
CA ALA A 22 21.19 -45.55 4.13
C ALA A 22 22.67 -45.21 4.33
N SER A 23 23.41 -46.11 5.03
CA SER A 23 24.83 -46.03 5.28
C SER A 23 25.62 -46.24 4.00
N GLY A 24 26.16 -45.19 3.43
CA GLY A 24 27.16 -45.22 2.38
C GLY A 24 27.97 -43.92 2.46
N GLY A 25 29.27 -44.01 2.78
CA GLY A 25 30.16 -42.86 2.93
C GLY A 25 30.25 -42.04 1.67
N ALA A 26 29.53 -40.95 1.67
CA ALA A 26 29.68 -39.83 0.72
C ALA A 26 30.13 -38.62 1.53
N LEU A 27 31.16 -37.95 1.06
CA LEU A 27 31.61 -36.65 1.54
C LEU A 27 30.38 -35.75 1.57
N SER A 28 29.92 -35.37 2.77
CA SER A 28 28.84 -34.39 2.96
C SER A 28 29.30 -33.08 2.31
N ALA A 29 28.73 -32.74 1.18
CA ALA A 29 28.72 -31.36 0.73
C ALA A 29 28.18 -30.51 1.90
N PRO A 30 28.76 -29.34 2.23
CA PRO A 30 28.21 -28.48 3.24
C PRO A 30 26.76 -28.20 2.84
N ALA A 31 25.82 -28.42 3.76
CA ALA A 31 24.43 -27.98 3.57
C ALA A 31 24.51 -26.50 3.21
N THR A 32 24.06 -26.15 2.01
CA THR A 32 23.86 -24.76 1.65
C THR A 32 22.88 -24.23 2.68
N ALA A 33 23.32 -23.31 3.53
CA ALA A 33 22.42 -22.61 4.42
C ALA A 33 21.32 -22.01 3.53
N ASP A 34 20.07 -22.31 3.84
CA ASP A 34 18.94 -21.73 3.10
C ASP A 34 19.14 -20.22 3.09
N GLU A 35 19.06 -19.61 1.90
CA GLU A 35 19.16 -18.15 1.79
C GLU A 35 18.05 -17.52 2.65
N PRO A 36 18.34 -16.46 3.43
CA PRO A 36 17.29 -15.80 4.19
C PRO A 36 16.22 -15.26 3.26
N GLU A 37 14.97 -15.35 3.67
CA GLU A 37 13.83 -14.87 2.90
C GLU A 37 13.15 -13.73 3.64
N LEU A 38 12.77 -12.66 2.91
CA LEU A 38 11.89 -11.61 3.37
C LEU A 38 10.45 -11.94 2.93
N SER A 39 9.55 -12.14 3.89
CA SER A 39 8.13 -12.34 3.62
C SER A 39 7.39 -11.02 3.75
N VAL A 40 6.73 -10.59 2.66
CA VAL A 40 6.03 -9.30 2.57
C VAL A 40 4.57 -9.53 2.23
N MET A 41 3.68 -8.85 2.96
CA MET A 41 2.25 -8.79 2.68
C MET A 41 1.86 -7.36 2.30
N THR A 42 1.04 -7.17 1.27
CA THR A 42 0.32 -5.93 1.02
C THR A 42 -1.16 -6.11 1.33
N ARG A 43 -1.76 -5.12 1.98
CA ARG A 43 -3.17 -5.17 2.41
C ARG A 43 -3.80 -3.78 2.42
N ASN A 44 -4.72 -3.52 1.49
CA ASN A 44 -5.62 -2.38 1.58
C ASN A 44 -6.69 -2.68 2.65
N LEU A 45 -6.86 -1.78 3.63
CA LEU A 45 -7.78 -1.99 4.76
C LEU A 45 -9.21 -1.59 4.45
N TYR A 46 -9.43 -0.83 3.39
CA TYR A 46 -10.72 -0.23 3.02
C TYR A 46 -11.31 0.68 4.10
N VAL A 47 -11.44 1.96 3.80
CA VAL A 47 -11.98 2.97 4.73
C VAL A 47 -13.41 2.68 5.19
N GLY A 48 -14.15 1.86 4.46
CA GLY A 48 -15.48 1.40 4.83
C GLY A 48 -16.63 1.99 4.02
N VAL A 49 -16.35 2.96 3.16
CA VAL A 49 -17.34 3.63 2.31
C VAL A 49 -16.73 4.03 0.98
N ASP A 50 -17.56 4.20 -0.04
CA ASP A 50 -17.16 4.74 -1.34
C ASP A 50 -17.02 6.27 -1.28
N LEU A 51 -15.80 6.75 -1.02
CA LEU A 51 -15.46 8.18 -0.98
C LEU A 51 -15.63 8.87 -2.34
N PHE A 52 -15.67 8.14 -3.47
CA PHE A 52 -15.85 8.74 -4.79
C PHE A 52 -17.21 9.40 -4.96
N ARG A 53 -18.20 9.05 -4.12
CA ARG A 53 -19.50 9.70 -4.07
C ARG A 53 -19.38 11.21 -3.81
N LEU A 54 -18.38 11.67 -3.06
CA LEU A 54 -18.13 13.09 -2.80
C LEU A 54 -17.81 13.89 -4.08
N PHE A 55 -17.17 13.28 -5.07
CA PHE A 55 -16.86 13.93 -6.35
C PHE A 55 -18.07 14.08 -7.28
N GLY A 56 -19.20 13.49 -6.94
CA GLY A 56 -20.47 13.64 -7.64
C GLY A 56 -21.33 14.81 -7.15
N ALA A 57 -20.88 15.54 -6.13
CA ALA A 57 -21.60 16.69 -5.59
C ALA A 57 -21.39 17.92 -6.49
N ASP A 58 -22.49 18.58 -6.88
CA ASP A 58 -22.46 19.75 -7.75
C ASP A 58 -22.17 21.05 -6.98
N ASP A 59 -22.48 21.08 -5.69
CA ASP A 59 -22.34 22.24 -4.81
C ASP A 59 -22.06 21.84 -3.34
N ARG A 60 -21.87 22.86 -2.47
CA ARG A 60 -21.61 22.63 -1.04
C ARG A 60 -22.76 21.93 -0.30
N ALA A 61 -24.00 22.16 -0.71
CA ALA A 61 -25.15 21.53 -0.07
C ALA A 61 -25.20 20.04 -0.43
N GLY A 62 -24.97 19.72 -1.71
CA GLY A 62 -24.81 18.34 -2.18
C GLY A 62 -23.64 17.62 -1.52
N LEU A 63 -22.48 18.28 -1.40
CA LEU A 63 -21.32 17.75 -0.69
C LEU A 63 -21.65 17.40 0.76
N ARG A 64 -22.33 18.29 1.47
CA ARG A 64 -22.74 18.08 2.86
C ARG A 64 -23.75 16.93 3.00
N ALA A 65 -24.70 16.85 2.07
CA ALA A 65 -25.67 15.75 2.06
C ALA A 65 -25.00 14.38 1.83
N VAL A 66 -24.11 14.27 0.83
CA VAL A 66 -23.34 13.07 0.56
C VAL A 66 -22.43 12.71 1.75
N ALA A 67 -21.77 13.69 2.35
CA ALA A 67 -20.94 13.48 3.54
C ALA A 67 -21.77 12.96 4.73
N GLY A 68 -23.04 13.43 4.87
CA GLY A 68 -23.98 12.92 5.87
C GLY A 68 -24.34 11.44 5.65
N GLU A 69 -24.61 11.05 4.40
CA GLU A 69 -24.85 9.65 4.06
C GLU A 69 -23.61 8.77 4.35
N LEU A 70 -22.42 9.23 3.95
CA LEU A 70 -21.18 8.50 4.25
C LEU A 70 -20.90 8.40 5.75
N LEU A 71 -21.21 9.44 6.53
CA LEU A 71 -21.08 9.41 7.98
C LEU A 71 -22.05 8.38 8.62
N ALA A 72 -23.29 8.30 8.12
CA ALA A 72 -24.24 7.28 8.58
C ALA A 72 -23.72 5.87 8.29
N ASP A 73 -23.26 5.62 7.06
CA ASP A 73 -22.65 4.35 6.66
C ASP A 73 -21.43 3.99 7.53
N LEU A 74 -20.54 4.96 7.82
CA LEU A 74 -19.35 4.77 8.66
C LEU A 74 -19.71 4.45 10.14
N ARG A 75 -20.78 5.04 10.67
CA ARG A 75 -21.23 4.76 12.05
C ARG A 75 -21.73 3.33 12.24
N GLU A 76 -22.29 2.74 11.19
CA GLU A 76 -22.77 1.36 11.21
C GLU A 76 -21.73 0.36 10.72
N HIS A 77 -20.60 0.84 10.20
CA HIS A 77 -19.59 -0.02 9.56
C HIS A 77 -18.91 -0.95 10.59
N PRO A 78 -18.80 -2.27 10.30
CA PRO A 78 -18.30 -3.26 11.27
C PRO A 78 -16.76 -3.31 11.33
N PHE A 79 -16.11 -2.17 11.62
CA PHE A 79 -14.65 -2.05 11.64
C PHE A 79 -13.97 -3.11 12.50
N SER A 80 -14.45 -3.34 13.72
CA SER A 80 -13.82 -4.27 14.65
C SER A 80 -13.79 -5.70 14.11
N ALA A 81 -14.89 -6.20 13.55
CA ALA A 81 -14.97 -7.56 13.01
C ALA A 81 -14.05 -7.73 11.80
N ARG A 82 -13.98 -6.71 10.93
CA ARG A 82 -13.13 -6.69 9.76
C ARG A 82 -11.64 -6.67 10.12
N LEU A 83 -11.24 -5.77 11.02
CA LEU A 83 -9.85 -5.65 11.46
C LEU A 83 -9.40 -6.90 12.21
N ASP A 84 -10.30 -7.54 12.97
CA ASP A 84 -10.04 -8.81 13.61
C ASP A 84 -9.79 -9.93 12.58
N ALA A 85 -10.57 -9.97 11.49
CA ALA A 85 -10.36 -10.91 10.39
C ALA A 85 -9.00 -10.68 9.69
N ILE A 86 -8.68 -9.42 9.34
CA ILE A 86 -7.41 -9.06 8.71
C ILE A 86 -6.23 -9.40 9.63
N ALA A 87 -6.35 -9.16 10.94
CA ALA A 87 -5.34 -9.58 11.91
C ALA A 87 -5.17 -11.11 11.94
N GLY A 88 -6.26 -11.86 11.74
CA GLY A 88 -6.22 -13.32 11.56
C GLY A 88 -5.47 -13.75 10.31
N GLU A 89 -5.70 -13.08 9.17
CA GLU A 89 -4.96 -13.30 7.92
C GLU A 89 -3.45 -13.06 8.11
N ILE A 90 -3.08 -11.93 8.71
CA ILE A 90 -1.69 -11.57 8.99
C ILE A 90 -1.03 -12.58 9.95
N ALA A 91 -1.72 -12.93 11.05
CA ALA A 91 -1.19 -13.89 12.02
C ALA A 91 -1.00 -15.29 11.41
N ALA A 92 -1.90 -15.72 10.53
CA ALA A 92 -1.81 -17.01 9.85
C ALA A 92 -0.68 -17.07 8.81
N ALA A 93 -0.53 -16.02 8.00
CA ALA A 93 0.53 -15.90 7.00
C ALA A 93 1.90 -15.64 7.65
N GLY A 94 1.96 -14.89 8.76
CA GLY A 94 3.15 -14.56 9.53
C GLY A 94 4.23 -13.84 8.71
N PRO A 95 3.88 -12.80 7.92
CA PRO A 95 4.86 -12.08 7.12
C PRO A 95 5.87 -11.33 8.03
N ASP A 96 7.06 -11.07 7.51
CA ASP A 96 8.05 -10.23 8.19
C ASP A 96 7.62 -8.75 8.16
N VAL A 97 6.96 -8.36 7.07
CA VAL A 97 6.51 -6.98 6.81
C VAL A 97 5.08 -6.98 6.27
N VAL A 98 4.26 -6.04 6.76
CA VAL A 98 2.93 -5.74 6.23
C VAL A 98 2.91 -4.31 5.71
N CYS A 99 2.62 -4.17 4.41
CA CYS A 99 2.43 -2.91 3.71
C CYS A 99 0.94 -2.58 3.67
N LEU A 100 0.51 -1.55 4.41
CA LEU A 100 -0.88 -1.18 4.56
C LEU A 100 -1.24 0.03 3.70
N GLN A 101 -2.42 0.00 3.08
CA GLN A 101 -3.08 1.11 2.43
C GLN A 101 -4.42 1.36 3.10
N GLU A 102 -4.95 2.57 2.99
CA GLU A 102 -6.18 3.00 3.65
C GLU A 102 -6.20 2.71 5.16
N ALA A 103 -5.05 2.89 5.83
CA ALA A 103 -4.95 2.79 7.27
C ALA A 103 -5.58 4.04 7.92
N ALA A 104 -6.84 4.31 7.60
CA ALA A 104 -7.57 5.53 7.82
C ALA A 104 -7.82 5.81 9.30
N LEU A 105 -7.96 7.11 9.62
CA LEU A 105 -8.46 7.61 10.90
C LEU A 105 -9.66 8.53 10.60
N VAL A 106 -10.83 8.11 11.04
CA VAL A 106 -12.09 8.84 10.89
C VAL A 106 -12.45 9.52 12.20
N ARG A 107 -12.74 10.81 12.16
CA ARG A 107 -13.10 11.60 13.33
C ARG A 107 -14.32 12.47 13.04
N THR A 108 -15.02 12.85 14.09
CA THR A 108 -16.19 13.70 14.03
C THR A 108 -16.07 14.84 15.04
N ARG A 109 -16.89 15.88 14.84
CA ARG A 109 -17.19 16.93 15.82
C ARG A 109 -18.65 17.33 15.69
N ASP A 110 -19.38 17.27 16.78
CA ASP A 110 -20.79 17.61 16.87
C ASP A 110 -21.00 18.61 18.02
N PRO A 111 -21.61 19.80 17.79
CA PRO A 111 -22.00 20.34 16.49
C PRO A 111 -20.80 20.73 15.62
N SER A 112 -21.05 20.94 14.31
CA SER A 112 -20.05 21.40 13.37
C SER A 112 -19.51 22.78 13.76
N GLU A 113 -18.19 22.92 13.73
CA GLU A 113 -17.47 24.19 13.81
C GLU A 113 -16.56 24.36 12.58
N PHE A 114 -16.94 23.73 11.47
CA PHE A 114 -16.17 23.76 10.23
C PHE A 114 -15.92 25.19 9.74
N ASP A 115 -14.67 25.55 9.56
CA ASP A 115 -14.23 26.85 9.04
C ASP A 115 -13.59 26.71 7.65
N ALA A 116 -12.59 25.81 7.54
CA ALA A 116 -11.90 25.55 6.28
C ALA A 116 -11.43 24.11 6.17
N VAL A 117 -11.30 23.60 4.93
CA VAL A 117 -10.87 22.21 4.64
C VAL A 117 -9.45 21.94 5.11
N ASP A 118 -8.58 22.95 5.10
CA ASP A 118 -7.17 22.87 5.45
C ASP A 118 -6.88 23.19 6.93
N ASP A 119 -7.90 23.52 7.74
CA ASP A 119 -7.82 23.66 9.20
C ASP A 119 -8.75 22.66 9.92
N PRO A 120 -8.47 21.36 9.82
CA PRO A 120 -9.36 20.33 10.36
C PRO A 120 -9.34 20.29 11.88
N GLY A 121 -10.51 20.47 12.52
CA GLY A 121 -10.70 20.57 13.96
C GLY A 121 -11.39 19.36 14.63
N ALA A 122 -12.06 18.50 13.86
CA ALA A 122 -12.74 17.32 14.40
C ALA A 122 -11.75 16.35 15.04
N SER A 123 -12.03 15.93 16.29
CA SER A 123 -11.10 15.16 17.11
C SER A 123 -11.72 13.92 17.78
N GLU A 124 -13.05 13.79 17.80
CA GLU A 124 -13.71 12.61 18.33
C GLU A 124 -13.51 11.43 17.38
N VAL A 125 -12.83 10.37 17.85
CA VAL A 125 -12.47 9.22 17.03
C VAL A 125 -13.68 8.32 16.81
N LEU A 126 -14.14 8.20 15.57
CA LEU A 126 -15.12 7.22 15.15
C LEU A 126 -14.46 5.87 14.82
N ALA A 127 -13.36 5.89 14.07
CA ALA A 127 -12.58 4.69 13.76
C ALA A 127 -11.10 5.05 13.52
N ASP A 128 -10.18 4.25 14.06
CA ASP A 128 -8.75 4.27 13.73
C ASP A 128 -8.33 2.87 13.28
N LEU A 129 -8.22 2.68 11.96
CA LEU A 129 -7.96 1.37 11.37
C LEU A 129 -6.56 0.85 11.71
N LEU A 130 -5.56 1.73 11.78
CA LEU A 130 -4.20 1.34 12.14
C LEU A 130 -4.09 0.90 13.59
N SER A 131 -4.65 1.67 14.51
CA SER A 131 -4.65 1.35 15.94
C SER A 131 -5.50 0.11 16.21
N GLY A 132 -6.68 0.00 15.59
CA GLY A 132 -7.56 -1.15 15.71
C GLY A 132 -6.92 -2.44 15.22
N LEU A 133 -6.25 -2.41 14.04
CA LEU A 133 -5.50 -3.56 13.54
C LEU A 133 -4.35 -3.95 14.46
N SER A 134 -3.59 -2.97 14.96
CA SER A 134 -2.49 -3.22 15.90
C SER A 134 -2.98 -3.88 17.19
N ALA A 135 -4.12 -3.43 17.72
CA ALA A 135 -4.76 -4.04 18.89
C ALA A 135 -5.22 -5.49 18.62
N ALA A 136 -5.86 -5.73 17.45
CA ALA A 136 -6.32 -7.06 17.04
C ALA A 136 -5.16 -8.05 16.83
N LEU A 137 -4.03 -7.59 16.26
CA LEU A 137 -2.79 -8.38 16.13
C LEU A 137 -2.22 -8.74 17.51
N SER A 138 -2.11 -7.74 18.39
CA SER A 138 -1.64 -7.94 19.76
C SER A 138 -2.50 -8.96 20.54
N ALA A 139 -3.83 -8.88 20.41
CA ALA A 139 -4.77 -9.82 21.03
C ALA A 139 -4.57 -11.27 20.55
N ARG A 140 -4.01 -11.46 19.35
CA ARG A 140 -3.65 -12.77 18.78
C ARG A 140 -2.22 -13.21 19.10
N GLY A 141 -1.46 -12.41 19.86
CA GLY A 141 -0.05 -12.67 20.13
C GLY A 141 0.86 -12.45 18.91
N ALA A 142 0.36 -11.80 17.87
CA ALA A 142 1.14 -11.41 16.68
C ALA A 142 1.73 -10.02 16.93
N ALA A 143 3.03 -9.98 17.24
CA ALA A 143 3.72 -8.74 17.59
C ALA A 143 4.24 -8.04 16.32
N TYR A 144 3.56 -6.97 15.91
CA TYR A 144 3.96 -6.08 14.82
C TYR A 144 4.01 -4.64 15.31
N GLU A 145 4.94 -3.86 14.78
CA GLU A 145 5.10 -2.46 15.12
C GLU A 145 5.10 -1.58 13.87
N PRO A 146 4.38 -0.44 13.86
CA PRO A 146 4.49 0.55 12.80
C PRO A 146 5.92 1.14 12.80
N ARG A 147 6.66 0.96 11.70
CA ARG A 147 8.02 1.49 11.53
C ARG A 147 8.08 2.70 10.62
N ALA A 148 7.13 2.83 9.72
CA ALA A 148 6.93 4.02 8.91
C ALA A 148 5.45 4.24 8.67
N THR A 149 5.00 5.47 8.78
CA THR A 149 3.61 5.89 8.51
C THR A 149 3.63 7.23 7.80
N LEU A 150 2.86 7.35 6.73
CA LEU A 150 2.65 8.59 6.02
C LEU A 150 1.17 8.98 6.07
N VAL A 151 0.89 10.19 6.49
CA VAL A 151 -0.42 10.83 6.25
C VAL A 151 -0.42 11.35 4.82
N THR A 152 -1.25 10.78 3.96
CA THR A 152 -1.38 11.21 2.57
C THR A 152 -2.31 12.40 2.45
N ASN A 153 -3.48 12.33 3.10
CA ASN A 153 -4.46 13.40 3.17
C ASN A 153 -5.02 13.52 4.58
N ASP A 154 -5.40 14.73 4.96
CA ASP A 154 -6.15 15.02 6.18
C ASP A 154 -7.19 16.10 5.84
N VAL A 155 -8.43 15.69 5.67
CA VAL A 155 -9.51 16.47 5.08
C VAL A 155 -10.71 16.44 6.00
N GLU A 156 -11.31 17.62 6.23
CA GLU A 156 -12.54 17.80 6.97
C GLU A 156 -13.60 18.43 6.10
N VAL A 157 -14.82 17.92 6.18
CA VAL A 157 -15.99 18.46 5.49
C VAL A 157 -17.20 18.48 6.43
N PRO A 158 -18.12 19.47 6.32
CA PRO A 158 -19.36 19.41 7.04
C PRO A 158 -20.26 18.33 6.43
N ALA A 159 -20.94 17.58 7.28
CA ALA A 159 -21.89 16.51 6.96
C ALA A 159 -23.26 16.82 7.57
N ASP A 160 -24.34 16.39 6.92
CA ASP A 160 -25.68 16.47 7.51
C ASP A 160 -25.83 15.42 8.61
N GLY A 161 -26.11 15.84 9.84
CA GLY A 161 -26.44 14.99 10.98
C GLY A 161 -27.92 15.12 11.36
N GLU A 162 -28.38 14.27 12.30
CA GLU A 162 -29.79 14.24 12.74
C GLU A 162 -30.26 15.56 13.36
N ASP A 163 -29.40 16.19 14.19
CA ASP A 163 -29.74 17.41 14.94
C ASP A 163 -29.07 18.68 14.34
N GLY A 164 -28.44 18.57 13.20
CA GLY A 164 -27.74 19.66 12.52
C GLY A 164 -26.41 19.22 11.90
N PRO A 165 -25.64 20.18 11.38
CA PRO A 165 -24.34 19.85 10.75
C PRO A 165 -23.34 19.28 11.76
N VAL A 166 -22.59 18.27 11.31
CA VAL A 166 -21.50 17.58 12.02
C VAL A 166 -20.26 17.66 11.16
N ASP A 167 -19.07 17.81 11.73
CA ASP A 167 -17.84 17.71 10.95
C ASP A 167 -17.41 16.23 10.80
N LEU A 168 -17.08 15.86 9.57
CA LEU A 168 -16.48 14.57 9.23
C LEU A 168 -15.06 14.81 8.73
N ARG A 169 -14.07 14.27 9.46
CA ARG A 169 -12.66 14.34 9.14
C ARG A 169 -12.08 12.98 8.82
N LEU A 170 -11.43 12.87 7.67
CA LEU A 170 -10.72 11.70 7.23
C LEU A 170 -9.22 12.01 7.13
N THR A 171 -8.41 11.27 7.88
CA THR A 171 -6.96 11.20 7.69
C THR A 171 -6.63 9.89 7.01
N ASP A 172 -6.26 9.92 5.72
CA ASP A 172 -5.78 8.76 5.00
C ASP A 172 -4.29 8.51 5.27
N ARG A 173 -3.93 7.24 5.45
CA ARG A 173 -2.55 6.85 5.77
C ARG A 173 -2.14 5.59 5.02
N VAL A 174 -0.85 5.53 4.68
CA VAL A 174 -0.16 4.27 4.36
C VAL A 174 0.83 3.96 5.48
N ALA A 175 1.03 2.67 5.81
CA ALA A 175 1.91 2.28 6.90
C ALA A 175 2.67 0.98 6.59
N VAL A 176 3.91 0.89 7.08
CA VAL A 176 4.70 -0.34 7.12
C VAL A 176 4.73 -0.86 8.54
N LEU A 177 4.14 -2.04 8.76
CA LEU A 177 4.31 -2.79 10.00
C LEU A 177 5.44 -3.80 9.81
N VAL A 178 6.28 -3.94 10.82
CA VAL A 178 7.36 -4.95 10.83
C VAL A 178 7.18 -5.82 12.06
N ARG A 179 7.40 -7.12 11.92
CA ARG A 179 7.39 -8.07 13.03
C ARG A 179 8.39 -7.62 14.09
N ALA A 180 7.96 -7.55 15.35
CA ALA A 180 8.70 -6.86 16.43
C ALA A 180 10.06 -7.49 16.77
N ASP A 181 10.29 -8.76 16.41
CA ASP A 181 11.57 -9.46 16.61
C ASP A 181 12.62 -9.14 15.55
N LEU A 182 12.25 -8.42 14.48
CA LEU A 182 13.17 -8.07 13.39
C LEU A 182 13.80 -6.70 13.64
N PRO A 183 15.14 -6.60 13.52
CA PRO A 183 15.80 -5.31 13.56
C PRO A 183 15.37 -4.42 12.39
N THR A 184 15.09 -3.18 12.70
CA THR A 184 14.75 -2.14 11.72
C THR A 184 15.66 -0.95 11.89
N ASP A 185 15.97 -0.31 10.77
CA ASP A 185 16.78 0.92 10.71
C ASP A 185 16.04 1.92 9.81
N ALA A 186 16.68 2.96 9.39
CA ALA A 186 16.21 4.05 8.53
C ALA A 186 14.77 3.92 7.99
N SER A 187 13.89 4.85 8.36
CA SER A 187 12.54 4.96 7.81
C SER A 187 12.41 6.16 6.87
N VAL A 188 11.49 6.08 5.92
CA VAL A 188 11.14 7.15 4.99
C VAL A 188 9.62 7.26 4.92
N ALA A 189 9.11 8.50 4.78
CA ALA A 189 7.70 8.78 4.55
C ALA A 189 7.62 10.06 3.72
N THR A 190 7.15 9.96 2.47
CA THR A 190 7.17 11.08 1.52
C THR A 190 5.90 11.09 0.68
N ARG A 191 5.26 12.26 0.59
CA ARG A 191 4.18 12.50 -0.38
C ARG A 191 4.77 12.71 -1.76
N PHE A 192 4.06 12.24 -2.78
CA PHE A 192 4.38 12.57 -4.17
C PHE A 192 4.08 14.05 -4.46
N ASP A 193 4.83 14.64 -5.36
CA ASP A 193 4.55 15.97 -5.89
C ASP A 193 3.30 15.94 -6.78
N ALA A 194 3.15 14.87 -7.57
CA ALA A 194 1.97 14.65 -8.40
C ALA A 194 0.72 14.36 -7.56
N GLY A 195 -0.31 15.20 -7.72
CA GLY A 195 -1.59 15.08 -7.03
C GLY A 195 -2.76 15.48 -7.93
N VAL A 196 -3.99 15.22 -7.48
CA VAL A 196 -5.23 15.57 -8.18
C VAL A 196 -5.90 16.74 -7.48
N PRO A 197 -6.05 17.89 -8.14
CA PRO A 197 -6.85 18.98 -7.59
C PRO A 197 -8.32 18.58 -7.57
N VAL A 198 -9.02 18.89 -6.46
CA VAL A 198 -10.46 18.63 -6.30
C VAL A 198 -11.22 19.83 -6.81
N PRO A 199 -12.06 19.68 -7.86
CA PRO A 199 -12.77 20.81 -8.46
C PRO A 199 -14.09 21.11 -7.73
N VAL A 200 -14.05 21.36 -6.43
CA VAL A 200 -15.24 21.81 -5.68
C VAL A 200 -15.12 23.31 -5.47
N GLU A 201 -16.20 24.07 -5.72
CA GLU A 201 -16.23 25.53 -5.62
C GLU A 201 -15.59 26.03 -4.32
N ASP A 202 -14.61 26.93 -4.44
CA ASP A 202 -13.87 27.58 -3.34
C ASP A 202 -13.11 26.60 -2.40
N ILE A 203 -12.87 25.34 -2.82
CA ILE A 203 -12.04 24.38 -2.11
C ILE A 203 -10.73 24.19 -2.87
N ASP A 204 -9.64 24.75 -2.34
CA ASP A 204 -8.29 24.49 -2.85
C ASP A 204 -7.70 23.26 -2.17
N LEU A 205 -8.17 22.09 -2.58
CA LEU A 205 -7.70 20.80 -2.09
C LEU A 205 -7.01 20.03 -3.20
N THR A 206 -5.80 19.57 -2.96
CA THR A 206 -5.12 18.60 -3.81
C THR A 206 -5.04 17.26 -3.08
N VAL A 207 -5.69 16.23 -3.62
CA VAL A 207 -5.53 14.86 -3.13
C VAL A 207 -4.15 14.37 -3.51
N ARG A 208 -3.37 13.99 -2.50
CA ARG A 208 -1.99 13.52 -2.66
C ARG A 208 -1.89 12.07 -2.23
N ARG A 209 -0.99 11.36 -2.88
CA ARG A 209 -0.57 10.01 -2.50
C ARG A 209 0.89 10.07 -2.08
N GLY A 210 1.49 8.92 -1.77
CA GLY A 210 2.88 8.84 -1.36
C GLY A 210 3.30 7.42 -1.00
N TYR A 211 4.46 7.32 -0.38
CA TYR A 211 5.03 6.06 0.07
C TYR A 211 5.64 6.20 1.47
N ALA A 212 5.64 5.09 2.19
CA ALA A 212 6.37 4.95 3.44
C ALA A 212 7.22 3.67 3.39
N GLY A 213 8.38 3.64 4.03
CA GLY A 213 9.26 2.49 4.01
C GLY A 213 10.20 2.42 5.18
N ALA A 214 10.73 1.22 5.43
CA ALA A 214 11.74 0.96 6.47
C ALA A 214 12.76 -0.05 5.97
N ASP A 215 13.99 0.05 6.47
CA ASP A 215 14.99 -0.98 6.29
C ASP A 215 14.79 -2.08 7.32
N VAL A 216 14.69 -3.32 6.86
CA VAL A 216 14.42 -4.50 7.68
C VAL A 216 15.55 -5.51 7.51
N ALA A 217 16.09 -5.99 8.64
CA ALA A 217 17.14 -6.99 8.63
C ALA A 217 16.61 -8.40 8.87
N VAL A 218 16.83 -9.30 7.91
CA VAL A 218 16.44 -10.71 7.97
C VAL A 218 17.66 -11.58 7.67
N GLY A 219 18.03 -12.48 8.58
CA GLY A 219 19.18 -13.38 8.40
C GLY A 219 20.50 -12.67 8.11
N GLY A 220 20.71 -11.46 8.67
CA GLY A 220 21.91 -10.65 8.45
C GLY A 220 21.94 -9.91 7.11
N ARG A 221 20.81 -9.84 6.39
CA ARG A 221 20.61 -9.06 5.16
C ARG A 221 19.64 -7.94 5.42
N THR A 222 19.92 -6.77 4.91
CA THR A 222 19.01 -5.62 5.00
C THR A 222 18.34 -5.40 3.67
N ALA A 223 17.00 -5.28 3.67
CA ALA A 223 16.18 -4.92 2.53
C ALA A 223 15.33 -3.69 2.86
N ARG A 224 15.03 -2.85 1.87
CA ARG A 224 14.06 -1.77 1.99
C ARG A 224 12.66 -2.31 1.67
N ALA A 225 11.77 -2.30 2.67
CA ALA A 225 10.34 -2.56 2.47
C ALA A 225 9.60 -1.23 2.36
N VAL A 226 8.72 -1.10 1.34
CA VAL A 226 7.98 0.13 1.02
C VAL A 226 6.52 -0.20 0.81
N THR A 227 5.63 0.64 1.35
CA THR A 227 4.21 0.67 1.02
C THR A 227 3.87 1.88 0.17
N THR A 228 2.94 1.74 -0.77
CA THR A 228 2.37 2.84 -1.55
C THR A 228 0.90 2.60 -1.85
N HIS A 229 0.16 3.68 -2.10
CA HIS A 229 -1.19 3.66 -2.66
C HIS A 229 -1.24 4.72 -3.76
N LEU A 230 -1.29 4.30 -5.03
CA LEU A 230 -1.27 5.22 -6.16
C LEU A 230 -2.66 5.77 -6.48
N GLU A 231 -2.71 6.83 -7.26
CA GLU A 231 -3.91 7.58 -7.62
C GLU A 231 -4.90 6.76 -8.46
N PRO A 232 -6.16 6.57 -8.01
CA PRO A 232 -7.15 5.77 -8.74
C PRO A 232 -7.81 6.47 -9.92
N LEU A 233 -8.03 7.79 -9.85
CA LEU A 233 -8.87 8.51 -10.82
C LEU A 233 -8.10 9.00 -12.05
N SER A 234 -6.84 9.40 -11.87
CA SER A 234 -6.04 10.04 -12.93
C SER A 234 -4.88 9.17 -13.38
N ALA A 235 -4.99 8.51 -14.53
CA ALA A 235 -3.92 7.69 -15.09
C ALA A 235 -2.61 8.50 -15.34
N PRO A 236 -2.63 9.77 -15.81
CA PRO A 236 -1.42 10.58 -15.91
C PRO A 236 -0.75 10.84 -14.57
N VAL A 237 -1.53 11.22 -13.52
CA VAL A 237 -1.02 11.46 -12.17
C VAL A 237 -0.46 10.16 -11.58
N ARG A 238 -1.20 9.06 -11.69
CA ARG A 238 -0.75 7.73 -11.25
C ARG A 238 0.58 7.32 -11.88
N ARG A 239 0.77 7.60 -13.19
CA ARG A 239 2.02 7.34 -13.88
C ARG A 239 3.16 8.21 -13.35
N ALA A 240 2.93 9.52 -13.10
CA ALA A 240 3.91 10.41 -12.52
C ALA A 240 4.31 9.95 -11.11
N GLN A 241 3.35 9.53 -10.28
CA GLN A 241 3.61 8.97 -8.96
C GLN A 241 4.45 7.68 -9.02
N ALA A 242 4.21 6.82 -10.01
CA ALA A 242 5.04 5.63 -10.23
C ALA A 242 6.49 6.00 -10.62
N GLU A 243 6.68 7.06 -11.40
CA GLU A 243 8.01 7.58 -11.76
C GLU A 243 8.74 8.15 -10.53
N GLU A 244 8.06 8.96 -9.71
CA GLU A 244 8.59 9.48 -8.45
C GLU A 244 8.97 8.35 -7.48
N LEU A 245 8.12 7.31 -7.36
CA LEU A 245 8.41 6.15 -6.53
C LEU A 245 9.68 5.45 -6.99
N LEU A 246 9.84 5.14 -8.29
CA LEU A 246 11.04 4.49 -8.84
C LEU A 246 12.29 5.31 -8.55
N GLY A 247 12.23 6.64 -8.71
CA GLY A 247 13.34 7.54 -8.43
C GLY A 247 13.75 7.61 -6.95
N ALA A 248 12.85 7.20 -6.04
CA ALA A 248 13.09 7.22 -4.60
C ALA A 248 13.61 5.89 -4.03
N LEU A 249 13.52 4.79 -4.80
CA LEU A 249 13.96 3.47 -4.34
C LEU A 249 15.49 3.36 -4.34
N PRO A 250 16.11 2.81 -3.26
CA PRO A 250 17.57 2.66 -3.18
C PRO A 250 18.07 1.61 -4.17
N ASP A 251 19.27 1.87 -4.77
CA ASP A 251 19.94 0.94 -5.68
C ASP A 251 20.97 0.04 -4.98
N ASP A 252 21.31 0.35 -3.72
CA ASP A 252 22.40 -0.28 -2.99
C ASP A 252 21.98 -1.52 -2.18
N ARG A 253 20.70 -1.84 -2.18
CA ARG A 253 20.13 -2.95 -1.40
C ARG A 253 18.88 -3.55 -2.05
N PRO A 254 18.47 -4.77 -1.69
CA PRO A 254 17.19 -5.32 -2.09
C PRO A 254 16.01 -4.45 -1.68
N VAL A 255 15.01 -4.37 -2.55
CA VAL A 255 13.76 -3.62 -2.33
C VAL A 255 12.56 -4.54 -2.50
N ALA A 256 11.57 -4.39 -1.62
CA ALA A 256 10.24 -4.94 -1.77
C ALA A 256 9.21 -3.82 -1.64
N VAL A 257 8.33 -3.67 -2.63
CA VAL A 257 7.23 -2.68 -2.64
C VAL A 257 5.92 -3.44 -2.58
N GLY A 258 5.18 -3.31 -1.48
CA GLY A 258 3.81 -3.77 -1.37
C GLY A 258 2.84 -2.60 -1.55
N GLY A 259 1.86 -2.70 -2.44
CA GLY A 259 0.96 -1.57 -2.66
C GLY A 259 -0.27 -1.87 -3.47
N ASP A 260 -1.26 -1.00 -3.30
CA ASP A 260 -2.34 -0.80 -4.23
C ASP A 260 -1.87 0.18 -5.31
N LEU A 261 -1.58 -0.37 -6.49
CA LEU A 261 -1.05 0.40 -7.61
C LEU A 261 -2.15 1.10 -8.40
N ASN A 262 -3.42 0.79 -8.14
CA ASN A 262 -4.57 1.24 -8.93
C ASN A 262 -4.37 1.07 -10.45
N SER A 263 -3.45 0.21 -10.84
CA SER A 263 -3.01 -0.04 -12.21
C SER A 263 -2.83 -1.55 -12.43
N VAL A 264 -3.44 -2.05 -13.48
CA VAL A 264 -3.35 -3.48 -13.84
C VAL A 264 -2.25 -3.71 -14.89
N PRO A 265 -1.78 -4.96 -15.10
CA PRO A 265 -0.86 -5.30 -16.19
C PRO A 265 -1.34 -4.76 -17.53
N GLY A 266 -0.46 -4.06 -18.25
CA GLY A 266 -0.75 -3.39 -19.52
C GLY A 266 -1.18 -1.92 -19.37
N GLU A 267 -1.34 -1.41 -18.15
CA GLU A 267 -1.57 0.01 -17.89
C GLU A 267 -0.26 0.74 -17.57
N GLY A 268 -0.21 2.05 -17.92
CA GLY A 268 1.05 2.80 -17.98
C GLY A 268 1.82 2.93 -16.67
N ALA A 269 1.18 2.97 -15.50
CA ALA A 269 1.88 3.01 -14.21
C ALA A 269 2.43 1.62 -13.83
N TYR A 270 1.63 0.56 -13.98
CA TYR A 270 2.09 -0.80 -13.75
C TYR A 270 3.27 -1.15 -14.66
N ASP A 271 3.16 -0.91 -15.98
CA ASP A 271 4.20 -1.24 -16.92
C ASP A 271 5.50 -0.45 -16.67
N LEU A 272 5.37 0.81 -16.22
CA LEU A 272 6.51 1.62 -15.80
C LEU A 272 7.21 1.01 -14.58
N LEU A 273 6.47 0.66 -13.53
CA LEU A 273 7.05 -0.01 -12.35
C LEU A 273 7.71 -1.34 -12.72
N ARG A 274 7.10 -2.10 -13.63
CA ARG A 274 7.61 -3.37 -14.15
C ARG A 274 8.87 -3.26 -15.00
N SER A 275 9.19 -2.07 -15.51
CA SER A 275 10.44 -1.86 -16.27
C SER A 275 11.69 -1.99 -15.38
N ASP A 276 11.55 -1.83 -14.07
CA ASP A 276 12.64 -1.87 -13.10
C ASP A 276 12.46 -2.92 -11.99
N LEU A 277 11.21 -3.23 -11.64
CA LEU A 277 10.86 -4.13 -10.55
C LEU A 277 10.30 -5.47 -11.07
N GLY A 278 10.64 -6.57 -10.47
CA GLY A 278 9.97 -7.85 -10.58
C GLY A 278 8.57 -7.80 -9.95
N ASP A 279 7.59 -8.54 -10.49
CA ASP A 279 6.30 -8.77 -9.83
C ASP A 279 6.24 -10.20 -9.32
N ALA A 280 6.11 -10.37 -8.01
CA ALA A 280 6.10 -11.65 -7.36
C ALA A 280 4.94 -12.54 -7.86
N GLY A 281 3.75 -11.97 -8.02
CA GLY A 281 2.56 -12.69 -8.51
C GLY A 281 2.74 -13.17 -9.95
N ALA A 282 3.29 -12.35 -10.84
CA ALA A 282 3.56 -12.73 -12.22
C ALA A 282 4.65 -13.82 -12.33
N ALA A 283 5.64 -13.81 -11.41
CA ALA A 283 6.72 -14.79 -11.39
C ALA A 283 6.28 -16.18 -10.89
N ALA A 284 5.25 -16.24 -10.02
CA ALA A 284 4.77 -17.49 -9.39
C ALA A 284 3.84 -18.30 -10.30
N GLY A 285 3.29 -17.72 -11.36
CA GLY A 285 2.38 -18.38 -12.31
C GLY A 285 0.92 -17.98 -12.13
N SER A 286 0.05 -18.45 -13.02
CA SER A 286 -1.32 -17.95 -13.22
C SER A 286 -2.27 -18.07 -12.01
N GLY A 287 -2.01 -18.96 -11.04
CA GLY A 287 -2.88 -19.14 -9.87
C GLY A 287 -2.69 -18.09 -8.78
N SER A 288 -1.47 -17.55 -8.65
CA SER A 288 -1.11 -16.58 -7.60
C SER A 288 -1.33 -15.12 -8.02
N ALA A 289 -1.50 -14.87 -9.32
CA ALA A 289 -1.67 -13.55 -9.90
C ALA A 289 -3.15 -13.20 -10.21
N GLY A 290 -4.08 -13.70 -9.41
CA GLY A 290 -5.50 -13.45 -9.58
C GLY A 290 -5.92 -12.02 -9.23
N PRO A 291 -7.20 -11.65 -9.50
CA PRO A 291 -7.73 -10.33 -9.19
C PRO A 291 -7.69 -10.06 -7.67
N THR A 292 -7.50 -8.80 -7.32
CA THR A 292 -7.39 -8.34 -5.92
C THR A 292 -8.40 -7.26 -5.54
N CYS A 293 -9.08 -6.63 -6.52
CA CYS A 293 -10.08 -5.57 -6.33
C CYS A 293 -11.31 -5.81 -7.22
N CYS A 294 -12.52 -5.42 -6.91
CA CYS A 294 -12.99 -4.97 -5.62
C CYS A 294 -14.27 -5.73 -5.28
N GLN A 295 -14.52 -5.95 -3.98
CA GLN A 295 -15.84 -6.37 -3.50
C GLN A 295 -16.81 -5.19 -3.59
N GLU A 296 -18.10 -5.41 -3.31
CA GLU A 296 -19.08 -4.32 -3.24
C GLU A 296 -18.80 -3.41 -2.04
N ALA A 297 -19.20 -2.13 -2.14
CA ALA A 297 -18.88 -1.11 -1.14
C ALA A 297 -19.41 -1.42 0.26
N ASP A 298 -20.55 -2.12 0.37
CA ASP A 298 -21.12 -2.57 1.65
C ASP A 298 -20.48 -3.88 2.17
N LEU A 299 -19.60 -4.49 1.37
CA LEU A 299 -18.91 -5.76 1.64
C LEU A 299 -19.84 -6.98 1.85
N ARG A 300 -21.12 -6.90 1.43
CA ARG A 300 -22.13 -7.94 1.69
C ARG A 300 -22.31 -8.95 0.56
N ASN A 301 -21.72 -8.74 -0.60
CA ASN A 301 -21.81 -9.66 -1.74
C ASN A 301 -21.42 -11.09 -1.34
N GLU A 302 -22.25 -12.08 -1.72
CA GLU A 302 -22.04 -13.48 -1.32
C GLU A 302 -20.88 -14.14 -2.07
N ALA A 303 -20.81 -13.90 -3.37
CA ALA A 303 -19.71 -14.34 -4.21
C ALA A 303 -18.68 -13.22 -4.36
N SER A 304 -17.39 -13.59 -4.52
CA SER A 304 -16.36 -12.61 -4.78
C SER A 304 -16.60 -11.89 -6.11
N SER A 305 -16.56 -10.56 -6.09
CA SER A 305 -16.65 -9.66 -7.25
C SER A 305 -15.30 -9.13 -7.72
N LEU A 306 -14.20 -9.58 -7.10
CA LEU A 306 -12.85 -9.18 -7.49
C LEU A 306 -12.62 -9.43 -8.98
N SER A 307 -12.23 -8.41 -9.73
CA SER A 307 -12.09 -8.46 -11.19
C SER A 307 -10.82 -7.82 -11.71
N ARG A 308 -10.13 -6.98 -10.91
CA ARG A 308 -8.90 -6.26 -11.27
C ARG A 308 -7.76 -6.68 -10.36
N ARG A 309 -6.56 -6.83 -10.91
CA ARG A 309 -5.34 -7.09 -10.12
C ARG A 309 -4.55 -5.79 -9.96
N VAL A 310 -4.84 -5.04 -8.92
CA VAL A 310 -4.22 -3.75 -8.63
C VAL A 310 -3.23 -3.80 -7.46
N ASP A 311 -3.37 -4.79 -6.58
CA ASP A 311 -2.44 -4.99 -5.47
C ASP A 311 -1.30 -5.93 -5.90
N ALA A 312 -0.09 -5.56 -5.56
CA ALA A 312 1.10 -6.32 -5.92
C ALA A 312 2.21 -6.21 -4.87
N VAL A 313 3.03 -7.26 -4.79
CA VAL A 313 4.37 -7.20 -4.19
C VAL A 313 5.37 -7.17 -5.33
N LEU A 314 6.00 -6.00 -5.52
CA LEU A 314 7.05 -5.78 -6.49
C LEU A 314 8.41 -5.86 -5.80
N HIS A 315 9.46 -6.25 -6.53
CA HIS A 315 10.78 -6.46 -5.91
C HIS A 315 11.94 -6.19 -6.86
N ARG A 316 13.10 -5.82 -6.30
CA ARG A 316 14.37 -5.66 -7.01
C ARG A 316 15.51 -6.11 -6.11
N GLY A 317 16.56 -6.73 -6.70
CA GLY A 317 17.73 -7.19 -5.95
C GLY A 317 17.49 -8.40 -5.05
N THR A 318 16.30 -9.02 -5.11
CA THR A 318 15.96 -10.29 -4.43
C THR A 318 16.10 -11.45 -5.40
N GLY A 319 16.07 -12.69 -4.88
CA GLY A 319 15.91 -13.89 -5.69
C GLY A 319 14.49 -13.99 -6.30
N ARG A 320 14.28 -15.07 -7.09
CA ARG A 320 12.94 -15.37 -7.59
C ARG A 320 12.03 -15.72 -6.42
N PRO A 321 10.81 -15.17 -6.35
CA PRO A 321 9.85 -15.48 -5.30
C PRO A 321 9.64 -16.97 -5.14
N THR A 322 9.69 -17.48 -3.90
CA THR A 322 9.54 -18.91 -3.57
C THR A 322 8.09 -19.28 -3.28
N ALA A 323 7.32 -18.31 -2.77
CA ALA A 323 5.89 -18.46 -2.52
C ALA A 323 5.16 -17.14 -2.79
N VAL A 324 3.95 -17.26 -3.34
CA VAL A 324 3.01 -16.14 -3.47
C VAL A 324 1.61 -16.68 -3.24
N GLU A 325 0.83 -16.00 -2.40
CA GLU A 325 -0.56 -16.34 -2.12
C GLU A 325 -1.43 -15.08 -1.99
N ARG A 326 -2.72 -15.22 -2.21
CA ARG A 326 -3.73 -14.20 -1.91
C ARG A 326 -4.50 -14.62 -0.66
N VAL A 327 -4.98 -13.62 0.10
CA VAL A 327 -5.76 -13.83 1.31
C VAL A 327 -6.99 -12.92 1.29
N GLY A 328 -8.07 -13.33 1.93
CA GLY A 328 -9.32 -12.56 1.99
C GLY A 328 -10.12 -12.53 0.69
N GLU A 329 -9.86 -13.47 -0.27
CA GLU A 329 -10.53 -13.53 -1.57
C GLU A 329 -11.60 -14.61 -1.69
N ALA A 330 -11.62 -15.57 -0.77
CA ALA A 330 -12.55 -16.68 -0.83
C ALA A 330 -13.84 -16.38 -0.04
N PRO A 331 -15.04 -16.86 -0.48
CA PRO A 331 -16.29 -16.66 0.27
C PRO A 331 -16.25 -17.15 1.72
N GLY A 332 -15.33 -18.08 2.03
CA GLY A 332 -15.08 -18.57 3.40
C GLY A 332 -14.43 -17.54 4.31
N ASP A 333 -13.77 -16.52 3.76
CA ASP A 333 -13.05 -15.48 4.51
C ASP A 333 -14.01 -14.39 5.02
N ARG A 334 -15.27 -14.38 4.55
CA ARG A 334 -16.31 -13.49 5.05
C ARG A 334 -16.58 -13.74 6.53
N VAL A 335 -16.66 -12.68 7.32
CA VAL A 335 -16.87 -12.74 8.76
C VAL A 335 -18.26 -12.29 9.14
N THR A 336 -18.75 -12.80 10.29
CA THR A 336 -20.02 -12.37 10.85
C THR A 336 -19.82 -11.06 11.62
N ALA A 337 -20.72 -10.12 11.40
CA ALA A 337 -20.73 -8.82 12.07
C ALA A 337 -22.17 -8.37 12.34
N ASP A 338 -22.35 -7.50 13.33
CA ASP A 338 -23.61 -6.81 13.56
C ASP A 338 -23.55 -5.42 12.92
N VAL A 339 -24.54 -5.10 12.07
CA VAL A 339 -24.66 -3.83 11.35
C VAL A 339 -26.10 -3.36 11.47
N GLY A 340 -26.32 -2.19 12.09
CA GLY A 340 -27.68 -1.65 12.30
C GLY A 340 -28.59 -2.58 13.11
N GLY A 341 -28.03 -3.45 13.97
CA GLY A 341 -28.79 -4.45 14.73
C GLY A 341 -29.13 -5.73 13.98
N GLU A 342 -28.63 -5.89 12.75
CA GLU A 342 -28.75 -7.09 11.95
C GLU A 342 -27.43 -7.87 11.92
N THR A 343 -27.47 -9.18 12.09
CA THR A 343 -26.29 -10.05 11.95
C THR A 343 -26.08 -10.38 10.48
N VAL A 344 -24.99 -9.89 9.89
CA VAL A 344 -24.62 -10.05 8.49
C VAL A 344 -23.27 -10.72 8.32
N ARG A 345 -22.99 -11.19 7.09
CA ARG A 345 -21.64 -11.62 6.71
C ARG A 345 -21.03 -10.61 5.75
N VAL A 346 -19.81 -10.12 6.09
CA VAL A 346 -19.08 -9.12 5.32
C VAL A 346 -17.69 -9.63 4.94
N TRP A 347 -17.14 -9.11 3.85
CA TRP A 347 -15.74 -9.32 3.50
C TRP A 347 -14.83 -8.53 4.45
N PRO A 348 -13.60 -8.99 4.74
CA PRO A 348 -12.65 -8.26 5.57
C PRO A 348 -12.26 -6.90 4.98
N SER A 349 -12.18 -6.80 3.65
CA SER A 349 -11.90 -5.60 2.87
C SER A 349 -12.52 -5.77 1.49
N ASP A 350 -12.66 -4.70 0.74
CA ASP A 350 -13.00 -4.74 -0.69
C ASP A 350 -11.83 -5.20 -1.56
N HIS A 351 -10.61 -5.28 -1.00
CA HIS A 351 -9.44 -5.86 -1.63
C HIS A 351 -9.04 -7.21 -1.01
N ALA A 352 -8.42 -8.07 -1.79
CA ALA A 352 -7.63 -9.20 -1.31
C ALA A 352 -6.20 -8.77 -0.97
N GLY A 353 -5.60 -9.37 0.05
CA GLY A 353 -4.18 -9.20 0.34
C GLY A 353 -3.31 -10.10 -0.55
N VAL A 354 -2.04 -9.70 -0.73
CA VAL A 354 -1.01 -10.49 -1.44
C VAL A 354 0.18 -10.70 -0.52
N VAL A 355 0.59 -11.95 -0.34
CA VAL A 355 1.77 -12.34 0.45
C VAL A 355 2.81 -12.93 -0.49
N ALA A 356 4.07 -12.51 -0.36
CA ALA A 356 5.18 -13.05 -1.15
C ALA A 356 6.42 -13.32 -0.28
N SER A 357 7.10 -14.44 -0.54
CA SER A 357 8.41 -14.78 0.05
C SER A 357 9.52 -14.49 -0.97
N LEU A 358 10.45 -13.63 -0.60
CA LEU A 358 11.50 -13.10 -1.45
C LEU A 358 12.88 -13.51 -0.90
N PRO A 359 13.62 -14.42 -1.54
CA PRO A 359 14.99 -14.75 -1.14
C PRO A 359 15.89 -13.51 -1.17
N LEU A 360 16.70 -13.34 -0.12
CA LEU A 360 17.68 -12.27 -0.03
C LEU A 360 19.08 -12.83 -0.35
N PRO A 361 19.58 -12.68 -1.59
CA PRO A 361 20.84 -13.25 -2.00
C PRO A 361 22.00 -12.66 -1.20
N ALA A 362 23.12 -13.41 -1.13
CA ALA A 362 24.35 -12.92 -0.53
C ALA A 362 24.74 -11.59 -1.18
N ALA A 363 25.13 -10.60 -0.35
CA ALA A 363 25.75 -9.39 -0.90
C ALA A 363 26.93 -9.82 -1.81
N PRO A 364 27.06 -9.20 -3.00
CA PRO A 364 28.25 -9.48 -3.82
C PRO A 364 29.47 -9.24 -2.94
N ALA A 365 30.39 -10.24 -2.91
CA ALA A 365 31.64 -10.10 -2.16
C ALA A 365 32.27 -8.78 -2.61
N ALA A 366 32.53 -7.88 -1.63
CA ALA A 366 33.22 -6.65 -1.94
C ALA A 366 34.49 -7.03 -2.72
N THR A 367 34.54 -6.70 -3.99
CA THR A 367 35.73 -6.87 -4.81
C THR A 367 36.81 -6.05 -4.09
N ALA A 368 37.79 -6.75 -3.52
CA ALA A 368 38.89 -6.10 -2.85
C ALA A 368 39.44 -5.07 -3.82
N SER A 369 39.31 -3.80 -3.47
CA SER A 369 39.93 -2.70 -4.24
C SER A 369 41.39 -3.08 -4.47
N PRO A 370 41.87 -3.06 -5.71
CA PRO A 370 43.26 -3.35 -5.96
C PRO A 370 44.08 -2.38 -5.10
N THR A 371 44.93 -2.92 -4.25
CA THR A 371 45.84 -2.17 -3.42
C THR A 371 46.69 -1.30 -4.37
N VAL A 372 46.36 -0.02 -4.47
CA VAL A 372 47.17 0.96 -5.20
C VAL A 372 48.51 0.99 -4.49
N ARG A 373 49.51 0.36 -5.09
CA ARG A 373 50.91 0.58 -4.68
C ARG A 373 51.22 2.04 -4.93
N THR A 374 51.36 2.79 -3.87
CA THR A 374 51.83 4.17 -3.90
C THR A 374 53.22 4.20 -4.55
N PRO A 375 53.43 4.86 -5.67
CA PRO A 375 54.78 5.12 -6.16
C PRO A 375 55.41 6.17 -5.27
N SER A 376 56.68 5.93 -4.90
CA SER A 376 57.53 6.87 -4.20
C SER A 376 57.61 8.22 -4.94
N PRO A 377 57.67 9.35 -4.21
CA PRO A 377 57.72 10.66 -4.84
C PRO A 377 59.05 10.92 -5.48
N THR A 378 59.05 11.14 -6.78
CA THR A 378 60.16 11.78 -7.49
C THR A 378 59.87 13.28 -7.55
N ALA A 379 60.72 14.06 -6.94
CA ALA A 379 60.67 15.51 -7.00
C ALA A 379 61.00 16.00 -8.42
N THR A 380 60.22 16.89 -8.96
CA THR A 380 60.63 17.81 -10.03
C THR A 380 59.84 19.12 -9.97
N ASP A 381 60.61 20.17 -10.16
CA ASP A 381 60.36 21.60 -10.02
C ASP A 381 59.22 22.19 -10.83
N GLY A 382 58.70 23.22 -10.26
CA GLY A 382 57.93 24.36 -10.66
C GLY A 382 57.67 24.71 -12.12
N THR A 383 56.42 25.13 -12.29
CA THR A 383 56.04 26.40 -12.96
C THR A 383 54.52 26.59 -12.86
N THR A 384 54.11 27.72 -12.31
CA THR A 384 52.75 28.25 -12.30
C THR A 384 52.39 28.83 -13.68
N PRO A 385 51.18 28.66 -14.16
CA PRO A 385 50.50 29.71 -14.86
C PRO A 385 49.17 30.09 -14.24
N THR A 386 49.04 31.37 -14.01
CA THR A 386 47.89 32.13 -13.64
C THR A 386 46.85 32.08 -14.80
N GLY A 387 45.67 31.56 -14.54
CA GLY A 387 44.52 31.66 -15.44
C GLY A 387 43.27 31.95 -14.65
N THR A 388 42.69 33.11 -14.89
CA THR A 388 41.46 33.65 -14.33
C THR A 388 40.26 32.82 -14.73
N PRO A 389 39.30 32.50 -13.85
CA PRO A 389 38.07 31.84 -14.25
C PRO A 389 37.11 32.84 -14.91
N GLU A 390 36.64 32.47 -16.08
CA GLU A 390 35.54 33.09 -16.81
C GLU A 390 34.20 32.70 -16.20
N GLU A 391 33.42 33.69 -15.84
CA GLU A 391 32.10 33.61 -15.23
C GLU A 391 31.07 33.26 -16.34
N SER A 392 30.54 32.04 -16.32
CA SER A 392 29.45 31.63 -17.23
C SER A 392 28.08 31.88 -16.62
N THR A 393 27.34 32.78 -17.22
CA THR A 393 25.96 33.13 -16.96
C THR A 393 25.01 31.96 -17.25
N PRO A 394 24.03 31.64 -16.39
CA PRO A 394 23.02 30.63 -16.68
C PRO A 394 21.99 31.13 -17.72
N PRO A 395 21.42 30.25 -18.55
CA PRO A 395 20.40 30.62 -19.52
C PRO A 395 19.04 30.88 -18.84
N ALA A 396 18.35 31.90 -19.36
CA ALA A 396 17.05 32.33 -18.90
C ALA A 396 15.95 31.28 -19.08
N SER A 397 15.08 31.16 -18.06
CA SER A 397 13.85 30.37 -18.10
C SER A 397 12.85 30.93 -19.12
N PRO A 398 12.11 30.11 -19.87
CA PRO A 398 11.05 30.59 -20.73
C PRO A 398 9.80 30.98 -19.94
N GLU A 399 9.21 32.11 -20.33
CA GLU A 399 7.93 32.63 -19.80
C GLU A 399 6.74 31.70 -20.16
N PRO A 400 5.70 31.60 -19.32
CA PRO A 400 4.54 30.79 -19.61
C PRO A 400 3.61 31.49 -20.61
N GLN A 401 3.28 30.79 -21.69
CA GLN A 401 2.23 31.18 -22.65
C GLN A 401 0.84 30.81 -22.06
N PRO A 402 -0.19 31.65 -22.23
CA PRO A 402 -1.55 31.31 -21.82
C PRO A 402 -2.19 30.39 -22.86
N GLY A 403 -2.43 29.13 -22.47
CA GLY A 403 -3.04 28.12 -23.34
C GLY A 403 -4.32 27.55 -22.76
N MET A 404 -5.41 27.84 -23.43
CA MET A 404 -6.76 27.33 -23.28
C MET A 404 -6.83 25.79 -23.22
N GLY A 405 -7.73 25.25 -22.37
CA GLY A 405 -8.41 24.00 -22.76
C GLY A 405 -8.07 22.73 -22.02
N LEU A 406 -7.77 22.72 -20.70
CA LEU A 406 -7.66 21.47 -19.92
C LEU A 406 -9.00 20.96 -19.34
N LEU A 407 -10.03 21.80 -19.26
CA LEU A 407 -11.34 21.41 -18.73
C LEU A 407 -12.13 20.42 -19.61
N ALA A 408 -11.85 20.35 -20.90
CA ALA A 408 -12.58 19.45 -21.81
C ALA A 408 -12.08 18.00 -21.80
N ALA A 409 -10.88 17.73 -21.30
CA ALA A 409 -10.29 16.38 -21.27
C ALA A 409 -10.67 15.60 -20.00
N LEU A 410 -11.01 16.27 -18.91
CA LEU A 410 -11.43 15.62 -17.65
C LEU A 410 -12.86 15.11 -17.69
N LEU A 411 -13.75 15.78 -18.44
CA LEU A 411 -15.14 15.37 -18.60
C LEU A 411 -15.34 14.21 -19.58
N ALA A 412 -14.40 13.95 -20.48
CA ALA A 412 -14.47 12.85 -21.43
C ALA A 412 -13.96 11.51 -20.86
N GLY A 413 -13.14 11.52 -19.79
CA GLY A 413 -12.63 10.32 -19.13
C GLY A 413 -13.58 9.74 -18.08
N GLY A 414 -14.32 10.58 -17.36
CA GLY A 414 -15.22 10.17 -16.28
C GLY A 414 -16.50 9.48 -16.74
N ALA A 415 -17.00 9.82 -17.93
CA ALA A 415 -18.26 9.25 -18.45
C ALA A 415 -18.15 7.81 -18.93
N ALA A 416 -16.95 7.28 -19.16
CA ALA A 416 -16.75 5.93 -19.66
C ALA A 416 -16.61 4.86 -18.57
N VAL A 417 -16.32 5.23 -17.33
CA VAL A 417 -16.18 4.31 -16.20
C VAL A 417 -17.50 4.14 -15.44
N GLY A 418 -18.27 5.22 -15.24
CA GLY A 418 -19.56 5.16 -14.56
C GLY A 418 -20.68 4.44 -15.34
N ALA A 419 -20.61 4.41 -16.68
CA ALA A 419 -21.66 3.79 -17.52
C ALA A 419 -21.54 2.26 -17.65
N ARG A 420 -20.48 1.63 -17.14
CA ARG A 420 -20.33 0.16 -17.15
C ARG A 420 -20.67 -0.52 -15.83
N LEU A 421 -20.93 0.24 -14.76
CA LEU A 421 -21.29 -0.33 -13.46
C LEU A 421 -22.82 -0.40 -13.23
N TRP A 422 -23.63 0.20 -14.12
CA TRP A 422 -25.09 0.07 -14.07
C TRP A 422 -25.64 -0.55 -15.37
N GLY A 423 -25.45 -1.87 -15.49
CA GLY A 423 -26.19 -2.74 -16.43
C GLY A 423 -27.62 -2.93 -15.94
N ARG A 424 -28.55 -2.29 -16.63
CA ARG A 424 -30.02 -2.41 -16.49
C ARG A 424 -30.49 -3.83 -16.17
N ARG A 425 -31.38 -3.93 -15.19
CA ARG A 425 -32.50 -4.84 -15.23
C ARG A 425 -33.72 -4.02 -15.59
N GLU A 426 -34.22 -4.19 -16.79
CA GLU A 426 -35.63 -4.05 -17.17
C GLU A 426 -35.98 -5.29 -17.94
N ASP A 427 -37.10 -5.86 -17.52
CA ASP A 427 -37.93 -6.99 -17.91
C ASP A 427 -37.65 -8.32 -17.21
#